data_fd3800bfbbf954e385c8e0eca2fd8ec0
#
_entry.id   fd3800bfbbf954e385c8e0eca2fd8ec0
#
_cell.length_a   1.000
_cell.length_b   1.000
_cell.length_c   1.000
_cell.angle_alpha   90.00
_cell.angle_beta   90.00
_cell.angle_gamma   90.00
#
_symmetry.space_group_name_H-M   'P 1'
#
loop_
_entity.id
_entity.type
_entity.pdbx_description
1 polymer ?
#
loop_
_entity_poly.entity_id
_entity_poly.type
_entity_poly.pdbx_seq_one_letter_code
_entity_poly.pdbx_strand_id
1 'polypeptide(L)'
;EHRDEETYNPKIPTGTIELEAHSVDILGKVYSQIPFEIMTSKEVREDVRLKYRYLDLRNAKVKENMLFRSKVISHLRHKMEDMGFVEIQTPILCASSPEGARDYIVPSRRFKGKFYALPQAPQQYKQLLMVSGFDKYFQIAPCFRDEDARADRSPGEFYQLDFEMSFATQEDVFKVGEEVLTNVFEKFAPEGYEVTKAPYPIISYREAMLKYGSDKPDLRNPLIIIDLSEFFQRCTFKPFHGLTVRGIVIHERLTKGQQIGRA
;
A
#
# COMPACT_ATOMS: atom_id res chain seq x y z
N GLU A 1 20.83 3.42 -39.06
CA GLU A 1 21.04 4.76 -39.63
C GLU A 1 20.25 5.78 -38.86
N HIS A 2 20.65 7.05 -38.93
CA HIS A 2 19.84 8.13 -38.44
C HIS A 2 18.74 8.44 -39.47
N ARG A 3 17.52 8.66 -39.00
CA ARG A 3 16.43 9.10 -39.86
C ARG A 3 16.66 10.56 -40.28
N ASP A 4 16.15 10.92 -41.44
CA ASP A 4 16.04 12.30 -41.84
C ASP A 4 15.06 13.02 -40.90
N GLU A 5 15.27 14.29 -40.62
CA GLU A 5 14.44 15.10 -39.71
C GLU A 5 12.94 15.05 -40.04
N GLU A 6 12.59 14.96 -41.35
CA GLU A 6 11.22 14.84 -41.84
C GLU A 6 10.55 13.52 -41.51
N THR A 7 11.33 12.45 -41.26
CA THR A 7 10.85 11.09 -40.93
C THR A 7 10.98 10.76 -39.45
N TYR A 8 11.43 11.69 -38.62
CA TYR A 8 11.54 11.54 -37.19
C TYR A 8 10.21 11.22 -36.55
N ASN A 9 10.18 10.16 -35.70
CA ASN A 9 8.98 9.78 -34.97
C ASN A 9 9.10 10.08 -33.47
N PRO A 10 8.55 11.22 -33.01
CA PRO A 10 8.64 11.63 -31.60
C PRO A 10 7.82 10.75 -30.63
N LYS A 11 7.00 9.81 -31.15
CA LYS A 11 6.16 8.93 -30.32
C LYS A 11 6.91 7.74 -29.74
N ILE A 12 8.13 7.47 -30.20
CA ILE A 12 8.96 6.37 -29.71
C ILE A 12 10.35 6.87 -29.29
N PRO A 13 10.93 6.34 -28.20
CA PRO A 13 12.24 6.79 -27.69
C PRO A 13 13.39 6.69 -28.70
N THR A 14 13.30 5.77 -29.64
CA THR A 14 14.29 5.52 -30.69
C THR A 14 13.87 6.10 -32.04
N GLY A 15 12.98 7.07 -32.06
CA GLY A 15 12.39 7.61 -33.29
C GLY A 15 13.34 8.39 -34.19
N THR A 16 14.54 8.72 -33.73
CA THR A 16 15.62 9.35 -34.49
C THR A 16 16.44 8.39 -35.31
N ILE A 17 16.29 7.09 -35.06
CA ILE A 17 17.07 6.04 -35.74
C ILE A 17 16.16 5.03 -36.41
N GLU A 18 16.65 4.39 -37.43
CA GLU A 18 16.03 3.23 -38.08
C GLU A 18 17.06 2.14 -38.34
N LEU A 19 16.58 0.89 -38.39
CA LEU A 19 17.36 -0.27 -38.72
C LEU A 19 16.91 -0.78 -40.10
N GLU A 20 17.84 -0.72 -41.07
CA GLU A 20 17.62 -1.39 -42.35
C GLU A 20 17.95 -2.88 -42.20
N ALA A 21 16.93 -3.72 -42.38
CA ALA A 21 17.10 -5.16 -42.23
C ALA A 21 17.48 -5.80 -43.59
N HIS A 22 18.71 -6.27 -43.71
CA HIS A 22 19.17 -6.98 -44.89
C HIS A 22 18.80 -8.47 -44.88
N SER A 23 18.63 -9.06 -43.70
CA SER A 23 18.19 -10.46 -43.55
C SER A 23 17.42 -10.61 -42.23
N VAL A 24 16.52 -11.58 -42.17
CA VAL A 24 15.75 -11.93 -40.98
C VAL A 24 15.74 -13.41 -40.76
N ASP A 25 16.30 -13.86 -39.63
CA ASP A 25 16.26 -15.24 -39.19
C ASP A 25 15.22 -15.44 -38.11
N ILE A 26 14.31 -16.40 -38.32
CA ILE A 26 13.28 -16.74 -37.32
C ILE A 26 13.87 -17.74 -36.32
N LEU A 27 14.28 -17.27 -35.16
CA LEU A 27 14.87 -18.08 -34.09
C LEU A 27 13.82 -18.94 -33.35
N GLY A 28 12.57 -18.50 -33.30
CA GLY A 28 11.46 -19.20 -32.66
C GLY A 28 10.13 -18.87 -33.29
N LYS A 29 9.32 -19.89 -33.56
CA LYS A 29 7.99 -19.73 -34.15
C LYS A 29 6.94 -19.62 -33.05
N VAL A 30 5.94 -18.76 -33.27
CA VAL A 30 4.72 -18.71 -32.46
C VAL A 30 3.69 -19.61 -33.11
N TYR A 31 3.26 -20.65 -32.39
CA TYR A 31 2.33 -21.66 -32.91
C TYR A 31 0.86 -21.39 -32.55
N SER A 32 0.63 -20.51 -31.57
CA SER A 32 -0.71 -20.17 -31.10
C SER A 32 -0.87 -18.65 -30.99
N GLN A 33 -2.05 -18.17 -31.22
CA GLN A 33 -2.38 -16.77 -31.00
C GLN A 33 -2.19 -16.42 -29.51
N ILE A 34 -1.57 -15.28 -29.23
CA ILE A 34 -1.50 -14.76 -27.87
C ILE A 34 -2.90 -14.40 -27.37
N PRO A 35 -3.17 -14.56 -26.05
CA PRO A 35 -4.52 -14.42 -25.49
C PRO A 35 -5.09 -13.01 -25.54
N PHE A 36 -4.25 -11.99 -25.70
CA PHE A 36 -4.64 -10.58 -25.81
C PHE A 36 -3.50 -9.71 -26.37
N GLU A 37 -3.87 -8.57 -26.91
CA GLU A 37 -2.95 -7.52 -27.34
C GLU A 37 -2.22 -6.90 -26.13
N ILE A 38 -0.88 -6.83 -26.19
CA ILE A 38 -0.06 -6.33 -25.06
C ILE A 38 -0.35 -4.84 -24.78
N MET A 39 -0.47 -4.02 -25.82
CA MET A 39 -0.67 -2.57 -25.68
C MET A 39 -1.98 -2.22 -24.97
N THR A 40 -3.04 -3.00 -25.22
CA THR A 40 -4.38 -2.81 -24.67
C THR A 40 -4.70 -3.76 -23.52
N SER A 41 -3.70 -4.45 -22.97
CA SER A 41 -3.92 -5.47 -21.93
C SER A 41 -4.74 -4.96 -20.73
N LYS A 42 -4.66 -3.67 -20.38
CA LYS A 42 -5.45 -3.08 -19.28
C LYS A 42 -6.97 -3.12 -19.51
N GLU A 43 -7.42 -3.25 -20.74
CA GLU A 43 -8.84 -3.36 -21.11
C GLU A 43 -9.36 -4.79 -21.02
N VAL A 44 -8.45 -5.74 -20.87
CA VAL A 44 -8.76 -7.17 -20.73
C VAL A 44 -9.15 -7.49 -19.29
N ARG A 45 -10.07 -8.44 -19.13
CA ARG A 45 -10.51 -8.92 -17.81
C ARG A 45 -9.32 -9.36 -16.96
N GLU A 46 -9.38 -9.05 -15.68
CA GLU A 46 -8.28 -9.27 -14.73
C GLU A 46 -7.89 -10.75 -14.60
N ASP A 47 -8.87 -11.65 -14.59
CA ASP A 47 -8.63 -13.10 -14.52
C ASP A 47 -7.77 -13.62 -15.68
N VAL A 48 -7.99 -13.12 -16.89
CA VAL A 48 -7.18 -13.44 -18.06
C VAL A 48 -5.78 -12.85 -17.96
N ARG A 49 -5.68 -11.59 -17.53
CA ARG A 49 -4.40 -10.91 -17.32
C ARG A 49 -3.53 -11.59 -16.26
N LEU A 50 -4.15 -12.02 -15.15
CA LEU A 50 -3.47 -12.75 -14.09
C LEU A 50 -2.99 -14.12 -14.54
N LYS A 51 -3.80 -14.84 -15.31
CA LYS A 51 -3.40 -16.14 -15.91
C LYS A 51 -2.17 -16.01 -16.81
N TYR A 52 -2.06 -14.92 -17.57
CA TYR A 52 -0.96 -14.65 -18.49
C TYR A 52 -0.15 -13.44 -18.05
N ARG A 53 0.14 -13.34 -16.74
CA ARG A 53 0.78 -12.18 -16.12
C ARG A 53 2.09 -11.76 -16.78
N TYR A 54 2.89 -12.71 -17.27
CA TYR A 54 4.12 -12.46 -17.99
C TYR A 54 3.92 -11.69 -19.31
N LEU A 55 2.77 -11.81 -19.95
CA LEU A 55 2.41 -11.01 -21.13
C LEU A 55 1.90 -9.63 -20.70
N ASP A 56 1.04 -9.56 -19.68
CA ASP A 56 0.52 -8.31 -19.14
C ASP A 56 1.64 -7.38 -18.65
N LEU A 57 2.68 -7.92 -18.04
CA LEU A 57 3.86 -7.17 -17.60
C LEU A 57 4.69 -6.57 -18.76
N ARG A 58 4.44 -6.96 -20.00
CA ARG A 58 5.05 -6.31 -21.17
C ARG A 58 4.36 -4.99 -21.55
N ASN A 59 3.15 -4.74 -21.05
CA ASN A 59 2.49 -3.44 -21.18
C ASN A 59 3.30 -2.39 -20.42
N ALA A 60 3.65 -1.29 -21.09
CA ALA A 60 4.53 -0.26 -20.54
C ALA A 60 4.04 0.29 -19.20
N LYS A 61 2.74 0.62 -19.08
CA LYS A 61 2.17 1.15 -17.83
C LYS A 61 2.13 0.13 -16.70
N VAL A 62 1.91 -1.15 -17.01
CA VAL A 62 1.92 -2.22 -15.99
C VAL A 62 3.34 -2.47 -15.51
N LYS A 63 4.30 -2.49 -16.42
CA LYS A 63 5.73 -2.60 -16.12
C LYS A 63 6.22 -1.42 -15.28
N GLU A 64 5.79 -0.21 -15.61
CA GLU A 64 6.16 1.00 -14.90
C GLU A 64 5.78 0.94 -13.41
N ASN A 65 4.58 0.42 -13.07
CA ASN A 65 4.16 0.23 -11.69
C ASN A 65 5.12 -0.70 -10.91
N MET A 66 5.62 -1.76 -11.56
CA MET A 66 6.58 -2.67 -10.94
C MET A 66 7.94 -2.00 -10.72
N LEU A 67 8.40 -1.23 -11.71
CA LEU A 67 9.63 -0.44 -11.59
C LEU A 67 9.51 0.64 -10.53
N PHE A 68 8.37 1.31 -10.46
CA PHE A 68 8.08 2.31 -9.41
C PHE A 68 8.14 1.67 -8.02
N ARG A 69 7.44 0.56 -7.81
CA ARG A 69 7.50 -0.20 -6.54
C ARG A 69 8.93 -0.56 -6.17
N SER A 70 9.73 -1.04 -7.12
CA SER A 70 11.14 -1.36 -6.89
C SER A 70 11.96 -0.15 -6.44
N LYS A 71 11.75 1.01 -7.07
CA LYS A 71 12.42 2.27 -6.69
C LYS A 71 12.02 2.72 -5.27
N VAL A 72 10.74 2.63 -4.92
CA VAL A 72 10.26 2.98 -3.58
C VAL A 72 10.89 2.07 -2.52
N ILE A 73 10.89 0.76 -2.74
CA ILE A 73 11.49 -0.21 -1.79
C ILE A 73 13.01 0.04 -1.63
N SER A 74 13.73 0.25 -2.73
CA SER A 74 15.15 0.57 -2.68
C SER A 74 15.42 1.85 -1.89
N HIS A 75 14.60 2.87 -2.11
CA HIS A 75 14.71 4.14 -1.40
C HIS A 75 14.44 3.99 0.12
N LEU A 76 13.40 3.24 0.48
CA LEU A 76 13.10 2.93 1.89
C LEU A 76 14.29 2.25 2.59
N ARG A 77 14.96 1.29 1.93
CA ARG A 77 16.15 0.63 2.48
C ARG A 77 17.25 1.63 2.78
N HIS A 78 17.66 2.41 1.78
CA HIS A 78 18.71 3.40 1.98
C HIS A 78 18.35 4.40 3.08
N LYS A 79 17.08 4.86 3.11
CA LYS A 79 16.65 5.78 4.15
C LYS A 79 16.74 5.18 5.55
N MET A 80 16.36 3.92 5.73
CA MET A 80 16.49 3.24 7.02
C MET A 80 17.95 3.02 7.41
N GLU A 81 18.80 2.62 6.46
CA GLU A 81 20.24 2.46 6.67
C GLU A 81 20.91 3.80 7.06
N ASP A 82 20.57 4.90 6.38
CA ASP A 82 21.06 6.25 6.69
C ASP A 82 20.67 6.71 8.12
N MET A 83 19.54 6.22 8.63
CA MET A 83 19.07 6.45 10.00
C MET A 83 19.72 5.50 11.03
N GLY A 84 20.64 4.64 10.59
CA GLY A 84 21.38 3.71 11.42
C GLY A 84 20.66 2.42 11.76
N PHE A 85 19.62 2.05 11.02
CA PHE A 85 18.97 0.75 11.13
C PHE A 85 19.71 -0.33 10.34
N VAL A 86 19.68 -1.56 10.85
CA VAL A 86 20.29 -2.73 10.21
C VAL A 86 19.18 -3.61 9.63
N GLU A 87 19.25 -3.94 8.34
CA GLU A 87 18.30 -4.87 7.71
C GLU A 87 18.63 -6.30 8.10
N ILE A 88 17.73 -6.98 8.78
CA ILE A 88 17.88 -8.38 9.17
C ILE A 88 16.64 -9.14 8.71
N GLN A 89 16.86 -10.16 7.87
CA GLN A 89 15.78 -11.04 7.42
C GLN A 89 15.48 -12.11 8.48
N THR A 90 14.20 -12.27 8.79
CA THR A 90 13.71 -13.26 9.74
C THR A 90 13.15 -14.50 9.02
N PRO A 91 13.07 -15.65 9.71
CA PRO A 91 12.53 -16.87 9.12
C PRO A 91 11.08 -16.74 8.64
N ILE A 92 10.78 -17.32 7.47
CA ILE A 92 9.42 -17.40 6.92
C ILE A 92 8.69 -18.66 7.39
N LEU A 93 9.38 -19.79 7.50
CA LEU A 93 8.81 -21.01 8.10
C LEU A 93 8.99 -20.93 9.61
N CYS A 94 7.94 -20.54 10.32
CA CYS A 94 7.99 -20.33 11.77
C CYS A 94 6.88 -21.10 12.52
N ALA A 95 6.83 -20.93 13.81
CA ALA A 95 5.70 -21.37 14.61
C ALA A 95 4.54 -20.37 14.45
N SER A 96 3.31 -20.84 14.68
CA SER A 96 2.14 -19.97 14.74
C SER A 96 2.32 -18.89 15.79
N SER A 97 1.93 -17.66 15.44
CA SER A 97 1.97 -16.48 16.28
C SER A 97 0.57 -15.86 16.36
N PRO A 98 0.03 -15.58 17.55
CA PRO A 98 -1.33 -15.05 17.70
C PRO A 98 -1.41 -13.55 17.39
N GLU A 99 -1.25 -13.18 16.12
CA GLU A 99 -1.28 -11.79 15.65
C GLU A 99 -2.70 -11.30 15.28
N GLY A 100 -3.73 -12.12 15.49
CA GLY A 100 -5.13 -11.76 15.29
C GLY A 100 -5.75 -12.18 13.96
N ALA A 101 -4.96 -12.56 12.94
CA ALA A 101 -5.43 -13.17 11.70
C ALA A 101 -5.31 -14.70 11.75
N ARG A 102 -5.87 -15.40 10.76
CA ARG A 102 -5.61 -16.83 10.57
C ARG A 102 -4.26 -17.04 9.89
N ASP A 103 -3.55 -18.08 10.30
CA ASP A 103 -2.27 -18.45 9.71
C ASP A 103 -2.45 -19.25 8.41
N TYR A 104 -1.59 -18.98 7.44
CA TYR A 104 -1.28 -19.96 6.39
C TYR A 104 -0.36 -21.01 6.97
N ILE A 105 -0.69 -22.29 6.87
CA ILE A 105 0.07 -23.40 7.43
C ILE A 105 0.73 -24.26 6.35
N VAL A 106 1.95 -24.75 6.64
CA VAL A 106 2.71 -25.64 5.78
C VAL A 106 2.96 -26.95 6.52
N PRO A 107 2.45 -28.09 6.01
CA PRO A 107 2.68 -29.38 6.65
C PRO A 107 4.15 -29.76 6.69
N SER A 108 4.63 -30.26 7.84
CA SER A 108 5.98 -30.74 7.98
C SER A 108 6.10 -32.18 7.45
N ARG A 109 6.99 -32.38 6.47
CA ARG A 109 7.32 -33.75 5.99
C ARG A 109 8.10 -34.55 7.02
N ARG A 110 8.94 -33.88 7.83
CA ARG A 110 9.83 -34.53 8.80
C ARG A 110 9.09 -34.94 10.07
N PHE A 111 8.14 -34.13 10.51
CA PHE A 111 7.41 -34.35 11.77
C PHE A 111 5.94 -34.57 11.49
N LYS A 112 5.50 -35.81 11.52
CA LYS A 112 4.10 -36.21 11.29
C LYS A 112 3.15 -35.48 12.24
N GLY A 113 2.11 -34.85 11.69
CA GLY A 113 1.11 -34.11 12.46
C GLY A 113 1.58 -32.74 12.96
N LYS A 114 2.77 -32.26 12.52
CA LYS A 114 3.28 -30.92 12.79
C LYS A 114 3.19 -30.03 11.56
N PHE A 115 3.08 -28.72 11.81
CA PHE A 115 2.96 -27.70 10.79
C PHE A 115 3.90 -26.53 11.09
N TYR A 116 4.38 -25.90 10.05
CA TYR A 116 4.92 -24.55 10.10
C TYR A 116 3.79 -23.57 9.81
N ALA A 117 3.92 -22.34 10.29
CA ALA A 117 3.07 -21.22 9.89
C ALA A 117 3.89 -20.23 9.05
N LEU A 118 3.24 -19.51 8.13
CA LEU A 118 3.83 -18.35 7.50
C LEU A 118 3.62 -17.13 8.42
N PRO A 119 4.60 -16.19 8.52
CA PRO A 119 4.54 -15.11 9.49
C PRO A 119 3.46 -14.09 9.14
N GLN A 120 2.64 -13.72 10.10
CA GLN A 120 1.71 -12.59 9.98
C GLN A 120 2.44 -11.23 10.12
N ALA A 121 3.50 -11.22 10.91
CA ALA A 121 4.49 -10.18 11.11
C ALA A 121 5.72 -10.79 11.81
N PRO A 122 6.93 -10.19 11.72
CA PRO A 122 8.13 -10.73 12.39
C PRO A 122 8.22 -10.36 13.88
N GLN A 123 7.10 -10.20 14.58
CA GLN A 123 7.03 -9.61 15.93
C GLN A 123 7.92 -10.30 16.95
N GLN A 124 7.87 -11.63 17.03
CA GLN A 124 8.70 -12.36 18.00
C GLN A 124 10.19 -12.28 17.69
N TYR A 125 10.54 -12.34 16.40
CA TYR A 125 11.94 -12.29 15.96
C TYR A 125 12.57 -10.93 16.20
N LYS A 126 11.87 -9.84 15.90
CA LYS A 126 12.42 -8.50 16.13
C LYS A 126 12.62 -8.21 17.62
N GLN A 127 11.73 -8.70 18.50
CA GLN A 127 11.94 -8.61 19.94
C GLN A 127 13.19 -9.39 20.39
N LEU A 128 13.41 -10.61 19.86
CA LEU A 128 14.60 -11.38 20.14
C LEU A 128 15.88 -10.68 19.64
N LEU A 129 15.82 -9.97 18.51
CA LEU A 129 16.93 -9.17 18.02
C LEU A 129 17.27 -8.03 18.99
N MET A 130 16.28 -7.34 19.55
CA MET A 130 16.50 -6.32 20.58
C MET A 130 17.16 -6.92 21.81
N VAL A 131 16.68 -8.06 22.30
CA VAL A 131 17.29 -8.80 23.42
C VAL A 131 18.73 -9.25 23.10
N SER A 132 19.02 -9.52 21.84
CA SER A 132 20.36 -9.90 21.38
C SER A 132 21.34 -8.74 21.21
N GLY A 133 20.91 -7.51 21.53
CA GLY A 133 21.76 -6.32 21.51
C GLY A 133 21.78 -5.56 20.20
N PHE A 134 20.80 -5.78 19.31
CA PHE A 134 20.60 -4.90 18.15
C PHE A 134 19.75 -3.71 18.58
N ASP A 135 20.28 -2.50 18.46
CA ASP A 135 19.58 -1.30 18.92
C ASP A 135 18.54 -0.79 17.91
N LYS A 136 18.78 -1.00 16.62
CA LYS A 136 17.89 -0.57 15.53
C LYS A 136 17.83 -1.65 14.45
N TYR A 137 16.68 -2.22 14.26
CA TYR A 137 16.39 -3.23 13.24
C TYR A 137 15.35 -2.72 12.27
N PHE A 138 15.46 -3.13 11.00
CA PHE A 138 14.35 -3.05 10.06
C PHE A 138 14.35 -4.23 9.08
N GLN A 139 13.24 -4.41 8.40
CA GLN A 139 13.08 -5.40 7.33
C GLN A 139 11.95 -4.97 6.38
N ILE A 140 12.11 -5.23 5.09
CA ILE A 140 10.96 -5.27 4.17
C ILE A 140 10.36 -6.68 4.29
N ALA A 141 9.51 -6.87 5.28
CA ALA A 141 9.05 -8.17 5.73
C ALA A 141 7.89 -8.70 4.88
N PRO A 142 8.00 -9.91 4.29
CA PRO A 142 6.85 -10.60 3.75
C PRO A 142 5.90 -11.03 4.89
N CYS A 143 4.64 -10.67 4.77
CA CYS A 143 3.60 -10.96 5.75
C CYS A 143 2.44 -11.68 5.10
N PHE A 144 1.85 -12.63 5.82
CA PHE A 144 0.81 -13.51 5.33
C PHE A 144 -0.36 -13.55 6.31
N ARG A 145 -1.57 -13.28 5.84
CA ARG A 145 -2.78 -13.35 6.66
C ARG A 145 -3.89 -14.01 5.86
N ASP A 146 -4.40 -15.14 6.35
CA ASP A 146 -5.51 -15.86 5.74
C ASP A 146 -6.83 -15.19 6.13
N GLU A 147 -7.09 -14.07 5.48
CA GLU A 147 -8.29 -13.25 5.63
C GLU A 147 -9.00 -13.10 4.28
N ASP A 148 -10.26 -12.73 4.32
CA ASP A 148 -11.02 -12.48 3.10
C ASP A 148 -10.38 -11.33 2.32
N ALA A 149 -9.95 -11.63 1.10
CA ALA A 149 -9.36 -10.64 0.20
C ALA A 149 -10.40 -9.56 -0.14
N ARG A 150 -10.04 -8.30 0.04
CA ARG A 150 -10.82 -7.15 -0.41
C ARG A 150 -10.15 -6.56 -1.63
N ALA A 151 -10.96 -6.21 -2.64
CA ALA A 151 -10.45 -5.70 -3.92
C ALA A 151 -9.58 -4.44 -3.80
N ASP A 152 -9.77 -3.67 -2.74
CA ASP A 152 -9.07 -2.41 -2.44
C ASP A 152 -7.93 -2.55 -1.43
N ARG A 153 -7.64 -3.77 -0.95
CA ARG A 153 -6.67 -4.03 0.13
C ARG A 153 -5.79 -5.24 -0.17
N SER A 154 -4.97 -5.59 0.82
CA SER A 154 -4.02 -6.68 0.75
C SER A 154 -4.66 -8.03 0.35
N PRO A 155 -4.08 -8.76 -0.59
CA PRO A 155 -4.53 -10.09 -1.02
C PRO A 155 -4.11 -11.24 -0.09
N GLY A 156 -3.88 -11.00 1.19
CA GLY A 156 -3.40 -12.01 2.13
C GLY A 156 -1.89 -12.19 2.17
N GLU A 157 -1.16 -11.82 1.11
CA GLU A 157 0.30 -11.69 1.08
C GLU A 157 0.66 -10.23 0.80
N PHE A 158 1.46 -9.62 1.67
CA PHE A 158 1.90 -8.23 1.53
C PHE A 158 3.26 -8.01 2.17
N TYR A 159 3.84 -6.84 1.94
CA TYR A 159 5.12 -6.46 2.53
C TYR A 159 4.95 -5.29 3.48
N GLN A 160 5.61 -5.35 4.62
CA GLN A 160 5.70 -4.27 5.58
C GLN A 160 7.12 -3.71 5.62
N LEU A 161 7.26 -2.40 5.70
CA LEU A 161 8.45 -1.82 6.29
C LEU A 161 8.29 -1.99 7.80
N ASP A 162 8.90 -3.02 8.34
CA ASP A 162 8.89 -3.33 9.76
C ASP A 162 10.18 -2.86 10.41
N PHE A 163 10.12 -2.22 11.57
CA PHE A 163 11.30 -1.78 12.31
C PHE A 163 11.06 -1.85 13.81
N GLU A 164 12.15 -1.95 14.56
CA GLU A 164 12.15 -1.99 16.01
C GLU A 164 13.36 -1.21 16.54
N MET A 165 13.20 -0.57 17.70
CA MET A 165 14.25 0.19 18.37
C MET A 165 14.32 -0.15 19.86
N SER A 166 15.54 -0.34 20.38
CA SER A 166 15.78 -0.43 21.82
C SER A 166 15.79 0.95 22.46
N PHE A 167 15.43 1.04 23.74
CA PHE A 167 15.49 2.26 24.57
C PHE A 167 14.73 3.46 23.99
N ALA A 168 13.68 3.20 23.22
CA ALA A 168 12.89 4.22 22.52
C ALA A 168 11.56 4.49 23.21
N THR A 169 11.15 5.75 23.21
CA THR A 169 9.81 6.19 23.58
C THR A 169 8.86 6.17 22.38
N GLN A 170 7.57 6.38 22.62
CA GLN A 170 6.57 6.55 21.56
C GLN A 170 6.95 7.71 20.61
N GLU A 171 7.44 8.80 21.15
CA GLU A 171 7.84 9.98 20.39
C GLU A 171 9.04 9.70 19.49
N ASP A 172 9.96 8.85 19.91
CA ASP A 172 11.09 8.46 19.08
C ASP A 172 10.65 7.60 17.88
N VAL A 173 9.67 6.71 18.07
CA VAL A 173 9.06 5.93 16.98
C VAL A 173 8.32 6.85 16.01
N PHE A 174 7.57 7.84 16.51
CA PHE A 174 6.89 8.82 15.68
C PHE A 174 7.85 9.63 14.82
N LYS A 175 8.98 10.09 15.37
CA LYS A 175 10.02 10.81 14.61
C LYS A 175 10.56 9.98 13.45
N VAL A 176 10.84 8.70 13.68
CA VAL A 176 11.29 7.80 12.60
C VAL A 176 10.20 7.67 11.53
N GLY A 177 8.96 7.44 11.94
CA GLY A 177 7.82 7.33 11.01
C GLY A 177 7.62 8.60 10.19
N GLU A 178 7.64 9.77 10.83
CA GLU A 178 7.50 11.07 10.16
C GLU A 178 8.64 11.32 9.16
N GLU A 179 9.87 11.05 9.54
CA GLU A 179 11.04 11.26 8.69
C GLU A 179 11.01 10.36 7.46
N VAL A 180 10.70 9.08 7.64
CA VAL A 180 10.63 8.09 6.55
C VAL A 180 9.48 8.42 5.60
N LEU A 181 8.27 8.67 6.13
CA LEU A 181 7.09 8.93 5.31
C LEU A 181 7.23 10.25 4.54
N THR A 182 7.63 11.34 5.19
CA THR A 182 7.83 12.64 4.52
C THR A 182 8.83 12.50 3.37
N ASN A 183 9.97 11.86 3.63
CA ASN A 183 11.02 11.69 2.63
C ASN A 183 10.56 10.85 1.42
N VAL A 184 9.81 9.77 1.66
CA VAL A 184 9.25 8.94 0.57
C VAL A 184 8.24 9.73 -0.25
N PHE A 185 7.32 10.44 0.39
CA PHE A 185 6.30 11.21 -0.32
C PHE A 185 6.92 12.38 -1.08
N GLU A 186 7.85 13.13 -0.51
CA GLU A 186 8.57 14.21 -1.21
C GLU A 186 9.30 13.72 -2.46
N LYS A 187 9.90 12.51 -2.39
CA LYS A 187 10.66 11.96 -3.52
C LYS A 187 9.77 11.40 -4.63
N PHE A 188 8.62 10.83 -4.28
CA PHE A 188 7.80 10.05 -5.20
C PHE A 188 6.42 10.64 -5.49
N ALA A 189 6.05 11.77 -4.87
CA ALA A 189 4.81 12.46 -5.22
C ALA A 189 4.81 12.84 -6.70
N PRO A 190 3.69 12.64 -7.41
CA PRO A 190 3.54 13.13 -8.77
C PRO A 190 3.65 14.66 -8.82
N GLU A 191 4.03 15.18 -9.97
CA GLU A 191 4.07 16.63 -10.20
C GLU A 191 2.70 17.28 -9.90
N GLY A 192 2.73 18.41 -9.19
CA GLY A 192 1.53 19.14 -8.78
C GLY A 192 0.87 18.66 -7.48
N TYR A 193 1.44 17.64 -6.82
CA TYR A 193 0.96 17.20 -5.52
C TYR A 193 1.74 17.88 -4.39
N GLU A 194 1.02 18.43 -3.41
CA GLU A 194 1.62 18.90 -2.18
C GLU A 194 1.80 17.75 -1.19
N VAL A 195 2.96 17.70 -0.54
CA VAL A 195 3.27 16.73 0.51
C VAL A 195 3.15 17.41 1.86
N THR A 196 2.35 16.83 2.75
CA THR A 196 2.26 17.27 4.14
C THR A 196 3.61 17.12 4.83
N LYS A 197 4.10 18.21 5.41
CA LYS A 197 5.39 18.22 6.13
C LYS A 197 5.20 17.83 7.60
N ALA A 198 6.24 17.22 8.16
CA ALA A 198 6.30 17.00 9.60
C ALA A 198 6.44 18.34 10.37
N PRO A 199 5.99 18.42 11.65
CA PRO A 199 5.35 17.34 12.39
C PRO A 199 3.91 17.11 11.96
N TYR A 200 3.50 15.84 11.90
CA TYR A 200 2.13 15.50 11.57
C TYR A 200 1.17 15.77 12.75
N PRO A 201 -0.10 16.13 12.49
CA PRO A 201 -1.07 16.31 13.56
C PRO A 201 -1.33 14.99 14.30
N ILE A 202 -1.30 15.05 15.63
CA ILE A 202 -1.64 13.92 16.49
C ILE A 202 -3.11 14.00 16.84
N ILE A 203 -3.89 13.01 16.43
CA ILE A 203 -5.33 12.90 16.67
C ILE A 203 -5.57 11.70 17.57
N SER A 204 -6.20 11.90 18.73
CA SER A 204 -6.55 10.80 19.60
C SER A 204 -7.62 9.90 18.96
N TYR A 205 -7.62 8.59 19.30
CA TYR A 205 -8.64 7.65 18.81
C TYR A 205 -10.06 8.18 19.07
N ARG A 206 -10.31 8.71 20.28
CA ARG A 206 -11.61 9.28 20.65
C ARG A 206 -12.00 10.43 19.74
N GLU A 207 -11.07 11.32 19.43
CA GLU A 207 -11.31 12.45 18.54
C GLU A 207 -11.52 12.00 17.09
N ALA A 208 -10.72 11.05 16.61
CA ALA A 208 -10.86 10.49 15.28
C ALA A 208 -12.24 9.85 15.08
N MET A 209 -12.69 9.04 16.03
CA MET A 209 -14.01 8.42 15.99
C MET A 209 -15.15 9.42 16.16
N LEU A 210 -14.97 10.47 16.99
CA LEU A 210 -15.99 11.49 17.19
C LEU A 210 -16.16 12.37 15.96
N LYS A 211 -15.06 12.89 15.39
CA LYS A 211 -15.09 13.88 14.31
C LYS A 211 -15.17 13.27 12.90
N TYR A 212 -14.59 12.09 12.70
CA TYR A 212 -14.44 11.50 11.37
C TYR A 212 -15.12 10.13 11.22
N GLY A 213 -15.53 9.50 12.32
CA GLY A 213 -16.16 8.17 12.31
C GLY A 213 -15.19 7.04 11.87
N SER A 214 -13.89 7.29 11.91
CA SER A 214 -12.85 6.37 11.44
C SER A 214 -11.57 6.54 12.26
N ASP A 215 -10.85 5.44 12.47
CA ASP A 215 -9.49 5.44 13.03
C ASP A 215 -8.41 5.89 12.02
N LYS A 216 -8.80 6.12 10.78
CA LYS A 216 -7.94 6.58 9.67
C LYS A 216 -8.57 7.76 8.94
N PRO A 217 -8.67 8.95 9.60
CA PRO A 217 -9.34 10.09 9.03
C PRO A 217 -8.61 10.64 7.81
N ASP A 218 -9.37 10.97 6.76
CA ASP A 218 -8.86 11.75 5.63
C ASP A 218 -9.08 13.23 5.92
N LEU A 219 -8.00 13.91 6.31
CA LEU A 219 -8.06 15.34 6.68
C LEU A 219 -8.32 16.28 5.50
N ARG A 220 -8.30 15.78 4.27
CA ARG A 220 -8.70 16.55 3.07
C ARG A 220 -10.22 16.66 2.97
N ASN A 221 -10.97 15.78 3.65
CA ASN A 221 -12.41 15.84 3.69
C ASN A 221 -12.85 16.93 4.69
N PRO A 222 -13.53 18.01 4.24
CA PRO A 222 -13.98 19.10 5.13
C PRO A 222 -15.18 18.72 5.99
N LEU A 223 -15.82 17.57 5.74
CA LEU A 223 -17.00 17.14 6.48
C LEU A 223 -16.60 16.57 7.83
N ILE A 224 -16.99 17.27 8.89
CA ILE A 224 -16.71 16.88 10.28
C ILE A 224 -18.01 16.56 10.98
N ILE A 225 -18.03 15.45 11.71
CA ILE A 225 -19.14 15.06 12.57
C ILE A 225 -19.12 15.95 13.81
N ILE A 226 -20.24 16.60 14.11
CA ILE A 226 -20.43 17.43 15.30
C ILE A 226 -21.38 16.75 16.28
N ASP A 227 -21.15 16.98 17.57
CA ASP A 227 -22.04 16.51 18.62
C ASP A 227 -23.17 17.51 18.80
N LEU A 228 -24.40 17.09 18.55
CA LEU A 228 -25.63 17.87 18.66
C LEU A 228 -26.48 17.47 19.89
N SER A 229 -25.95 16.61 20.74
CA SER A 229 -26.71 16.05 21.88
C SER A 229 -27.24 17.14 22.80
N GLU A 230 -26.42 18.12 23.17
CA GLU A 230 -26.83 19.21 24.04
C GLU A 230 -27.93 20.10 23.40
N PHE A 231 -27.82 20.36 22.11
CA PHE A 231 -28.84 21.08 21.35
C PHE A 231 -30.18 20.36 21.41
N PHE A 232 -30.20 19.05 21.13
CA PHE A 232 -31.43 18.27 21.13
C PHE A 232 -32.02 18.03 22.52
N GLN A 233 -31.21 18.08 23.59
CA GLN A 233 -31.76 18.08 24.98
C GLN A 233 -32.59 19.28 25.30
N ARG A 234 -32.27 20.43 24.71
CA ARG A 234 -32.94 21.73 24.99
C ARG A 234 -34.02 22.08 23.98
N CYS A 235 -34.09 21.38 22.85
CA CYS A 235 -35.07 21.68 21.81
C CYS A 235 -36.44 21.03 22.08
N THR A 236 -37.47 21.44 21.35
CA THR A 236 -38.83 20.89 21.46
C THR A 236 -38.99 19.53 20.78
N PHE A 237 -37.99 19.03 20.06
CA PHE A 237 -38.03 17.77 19.33
C PHE A 237 -37.73 16.60 20.26
N LYS A 238 -38.77 16.09 20.91
CA LYS A 238 -38.69 15.04 21.94
C LYS A 238 -38.02 13.72 21.50
N PRO A 239 -38.12 13.22 20.23
CA PRO A 239 -37.57 11.93 19.87
C PRO A 239 -36.07 11.75 20.11
N PHE A 240 -35.29 12.84 20.21
CA PHE A 240 -33.85 12.80 20.46
C PHE A 240 -33.46 13.13 21.90
N HIS A 241 -34.45 13.40 22.79
CA HIS A 241 -34.14 13.63 24.19
C HIS A 241 -33.55 12.38 24.86
N GLY A 242 -32.46 12.56 25.60
CA GLY A 242 -31.76 11.47 26.29
C GLY A 242 -30.86 10.62 25.38
N LEU A 243 -30.77 10.94 24.07
CA LEU A 243 -29.94 10.25 23.13
C LEU A 243 -28.67 11.03 22.77
N THR A 244 -27.62 10.33 22.41
CA THR A 244 -26.45 10.91 21.75
C THR A 244 -26.82 11.21 20.30
N VAL A 245 -26.80 12.48 19.93
CA VAL A 245 -27.11 12.90 18.55
C VAL A 245 -25.90 13.50 17.90
N ARG A 246 -25.56 13.00 16.73
CA ARG A 246 -24.45 13.49 15.92
C ARG A 246 -24.94 13.84 14.53
N GLY A 247 -24.32 14.83 13.91
CA GLY A 247 -24.70 15.30 12.59
C GLY A 247 -23.51 15.82 11.80
N ILE A 248 -23.70 15.92 10.50
CA ILE A 248 -22.77 16.56 9.57
C ILE A 248 -23.50 17.76 8.96
N VAL A 249 -22.86 18.91 8.96
CA VAL A 249 -23.40 20.12 8.32
C VAL A 249 -22.85 20.21 6.90
N ILE A 250 -23.77 20.24 5.93
CA ILE A 250 -23.46 20.42 4.51
C ILE A 250 -24.01 21.76 4.09
N HIS A 251 -23.14 22.65 3.64
CA HIS A 251 -23.53 24.01 3.24
C HIS A 251 -24.08 24.08 1.82
N GLU A 252 -23.90 23.05 1.03
CA GLU A 252 -24.43 22.96 -0.33
C GLU A 252 -25.82 22.36 -0.36
N ARG A 253 -26.65 22.82 -1.32
CA ARG A 253 -27.99 22.26 -1.52
C ARG A 253 -27.87 20.91 -2.25
N LEU A 254 -28.13 19.84 -1.50
CA LEU A 254 -28.14 18.49 -2.05
C LEU A 254 -29.38 18.25 -2.92
N THR A 255 -29.22 17.52 -4.02
CA THR A 255 -30.34 16.98 -4.80
C THR A 255 -31.05 15.88 -4.02
N LYS A 256 -32.32 15.57 -4.37
CA LYS A 256 -33.07 14.50 -3.70
C LYS A 256 -32.34 13.15 -3.71
N GLY A 257 -31.64 12.82 -4.78
CA GLY A 257 -30.86 11.57 -4.87
C GLY A 257 -29.61 11.55 -3.98
N GLN A 258 -29.01 12.71 -3.68
CA GLN A 258 -27.90 12.86 -2.74
C GLN A 258 -28.37 12.89 -1.28
N GLN A 259 -29.63 13.34 -1.03
CA GLN A 259 -30.23 13.36 0.32
C GLN A 259 -30.64 11.98 0.81
N ILE A 260 -30.93 11.05 -0.11
CA ILE A 260 -31.23 9.66 0.22
C ILE A 260 -29.88 8.93 0.23
N GLY A 261 -29.12 9.12 1.30
CA GLY A 261 -27.87 8.41 1.49
C GLY A 261 -28.10 6.90 1.46
N ARG A 262 -27.28 6.19 0.71
CA ARG A 262 -27.16 4.74 0.91
C ARG A 262 -26.50 4.53 2.27
N ALA A 263 -27.26 3.99 3.20
CA ALA A 263 -26.74 3.45 4.44
C ALA A 263 -25.78 2.29 4.14
#